data_d1ae6dfb7611760f649e0479d081bfce
#
_entry.id   d1ae6dfb7611760f649e0479d081bfce
#
_cell.length_a   1.000
_cell.length_b   1.000
_cell.length_c   1.000
_cell.angle_alpha   90.00
_cell.angle_beta   90.00
_cell.angle_gamma   90.00
#
_symmetry.space_group_name_H-M   'P 1'
#
loop_
_entity.id
_entity.type
_entity.pdbx_description
1 polymer ?
#
loop_
_entity_poly.entity_id
_entity_poly.type
_entity_poly.pdbx_seq_one_letter_code
_entity_poly.pdbx_strand_id
1 'polypeptide(L)'
;LLPPRVPDWQRWETNLEDSVVGTLSLSGRLTAEGTSDTIVVIVHGLGGSATSYYARRAALCASRAGIDSLRLNLRGADRSGVDYYHAGLTDDLEAALGSTALEGYENILLLGYSLGGNMMLRYLAGQPDARVRAAAAVCTPIDLKPNARAIDRPRGVLYRRHVLAGLKDIYRNVAARREVPLPVRDASRIDTIEQWDERVIAPRHGFAGAEDYWAQTSACNVLGNIHTPTLFVATERDPMVGIDTVRPWLQNATRLRRIVTSEGGHVGFPQKMDLGLGTGGTVEDQIIQWMLAPT
;
A
#
# COMPACT_ATOMS: atom_id res chain seq x y z
N LEU A 1 -17.98 -13.17 -2.10
CA LEU A 1 -16.99 -14.14 -1.63
C LEU A 1 -16.81 -13.95 -0.12
N LEU A 2 -16.90 -15.02 0.66
CA LEU A 2 -16.54 -14.97 2.07
C LEU A 2 -15.05 -14.61 2.20
N PRO A 3 -14.68 -13.77 3.17
CA PRO A 3 -13.28 -13.41 3.39
C PRO A 3 -12.47 -14.68 3.75
N PRO A 4 -11.22 -14.80 3.27
CA PRO A 4 -10.39 -15.95 3.59
C PRO A 4 -10.20 -16.05 5.11
N ARG A 5 -10.23 -17.27 5.63
CA ARG A 5 -9.91 -17.54 7.02
C ARG A 5 -8.41 -17.35 7.18
N VAL A 6 -8.01 -16.27 7.83
CA VAL A 6 -6.61 -15.95 8.10
C VAL A 6 -6.16 -16.77 9.32
N PRO A 7 -4.89 -17.19 9.38
CA PRO A 7 -4.29 -17.73 10.60
C PRO A 7 -4.48 -16.79 11.81
N ASP A 8 -4.35 -17.32 12.99
CA ASP A 8 -4.40 -16.53 14.21
C ASP A 8 -3.37 -15.39 14.17
N TRP A 9 -3.77 -14.25 14.69
CA TRP A 9 -2.96 -13.04 14.67
C TRP A 9 -3.03 -12.34 16.02
N GLN A 10 -1.95 -11.65 16.36
CA GLN A 10 -1.91 -10.75 17.50
C GLN A 10 -1.88 -9.29 17.05
N ARG A 11 -2.39 -8.40 17.89
CA ARG A 11 -2.28 -6.96 17.66
C ARG A 11 -0.81 -6.58 17.76
N TRP A 12 -0.33 -5.90 16.72
CA TRP A 12 0.97 -5.28 16.67
C TRP A 12 0.81 -3.77 16.79
N GLU A 13 1.69 -3.13 17.53
CA GLU A 13 1.73 -1.67 17.68
C GLU A 13 3.18 -1.20 17.79
N THR A 14 3.43 0.01 17.28
CA THR A 14 4.67 0.75 17.49
C THR A 14 4.39 2.24 17.51
N ASN A 15 5.29 3.02 18.10
CA ASN A 15 5.19 4.47 18.12
C ASN A 15 6.11 5.07 17.06
N LEU A 16 5.71 6.24 16.56
CA LEU A 16 6.43 7.05 15.60
C LEU A 16 6.36 8.50 16.04
N GLU A 17 7.49 9.20 15.99
CA GLU A 17 7.54 10.65 16.22
C GLU A 17 7.29 11.38 14.89
N ASP A 18 6.25 12.21 14.87
CA ASP A 18 5.92 13.09 13.75
C ASP A 18 6.15 14.54 14.16
N SER A 19 6.79 15.32 13.31
CA SER A 19 7.17 16.71 13.61
C SER A 19 6.00 17.65 13.85
N VAL A 20 4.79 17.29 13.41
CA VAL A 20 3.58 18.13 13.52
C VAL A 20 2.63 17.63 14.60
N VAL A 21 2.47 16.31 14.74
CA VAL A 21 1.49 15.74 15.68
C VAL A 21 2.11 15.15 16.93
N GLY A 22 3.46 15.13 17.02
CA GLY A 22 4.17 14.46 18.11
C GLY A 22 4.10 12.94 18.00
N THR A 23 4.13 12.26 19.12
CA THR A 23 4.08 10.79 19.16
C THR A 23 2.73 10.29 18.65
N LEU A 24 2.76 9.43 17.64
CA LEU A 24 1.58 8.71 17.16
C LEU A 24 1.82 7.19 17.20
N SER A 25 0.76 6.43 17.35
CA SER A 25 0.81 4.97 17.36
C SER A 25 0.39 4.41 16.01
N LEU A 26 1.19 3.50 15.47
CA LEU A 26 0.84 2.66 14.34
C LEU A 26 0.36 1.31 14.86
N SER A 27 -0.54 0.68 14.12
CA SER A 27 -1.05 -0.64 14.46
C SER A 27 -0.99 -1.60 13.29
N GLY A 28 -1.14 -2.88 13.58
CA GLY A 28 -1.16 -3.92 12.56
C GLY A 28 -1.68 -5.24 13.10
N ARG A 29 -1.66 -6.25 12.26
CA ARG A 29 -1.99 -7.63 12.60
C ARG A 29 -0.80 -8.52 12.26
N LEU A 30 -0.09 -8.93 13.29
CA LEU A 30 1.05 -9.82 13.19
C LEU A 30 0.57 -11.27 13.29
N THR A 31 0.88 -12.07 12.28
CA THR A 31 0.77 -13.52 12.28
C THR A 31 2.18 -14.07 12.37
N ALA A 32 2.56 -14.64 13.51
CA ALA A 32 3.89 -15.16 13.75
C ALA A 32 3.77 -16.50 14.49
N GLU A 33 4.41 -17.54 13.94
CA GLU A 33 4.46 -18.88 14.52
C GLU A 33 5.78 -19.09 15.31
N GLY A 34 6.67 -18.09 15.31
CA GLY A 34 7.91 -18.06 16.09
C GLY A 34 9.04 -18.98 15.56
N THR A 35 8.90 -19.51 14.37
CA THR A 35 9.88 -20.43 13.75
C THR A 35 10.52 -19.88 12.48
N SER A 36 10.01 -18.78 11.93
CA SER A 36 10.51 -18.17 10.70
C SER A 36 11.50 -17.03 10.98
N ASP A 37 12.60 -16.98 10.25
CA ASP A 37 13.51 -15.83 10.17
C ASP A 37 13.06 -14.77 9.12
N THR A 38 11.97 -15.07 8.42
CA THR A 38 11.45 -14.29 7.30
C THR A 38 10.03 -13.81 7.58
N ILE A 39 9.78 -12.53 7.32
CA ILE A 39 8.46 -11.92 7.44
C ILE A 39 8.09 -11.13 6.18
N VAL A 40 6.81 -11.18 5.79
CA VAL A 40 6.27 -10.27 4.77
C VAL A 40 5.46 -9.14 5.43
N VAL A 41 5.85 -7.90 5.16
CA VAL A 41 5.09 -6.71 5.55
C VAL A 41 4.16 -6.30 4.41
N ILE A 42 2.86 -6.30 4.67
CA ILE A 42 1.81 -6.07 3.69
C ILE A 42 1.21 -4.69 3.90
N VAL A 43 1.35 -3.83 2.88
CA VAL A 43 0.91 -2.42 2.89
C VAL A 43 -0.35 -2.28 2.05
N HIS A 44 -1.42 -1.79 2.67
CA HIS A 44 -2.73 -1.67 2.01
C HIS A 44 -2.84 -0.45 1.09
N GLY A 45 -3.85 -0.45 0.22
CA GLY A 45 -4.20 0.65 -0.67
C GLY A 45 -5.03 1.76 -0.01
N LEU A 46 -5.37 2.76 -0.80
CA LEU A 46 -6.12 3.94 -0.38
C LEU A 46 -7.51 3.56 0.17
N GLY A 47 -7.84 4.07 1.36
CA GLY A 47 -9.09 3.77 2.08
C GLY A 47 -9.15 2.36 2.69
N GLY A 48 -8.10 1.53 2.51
CA GLY A 48 -8.00 0.19 3.07
C GLY A 48 -7.47 0.14 4.51
N SER A 49 -7.13 -1.07 4.96
CA SER A 49 -6.53 -1.36 6.26
C SER A 49 -5.95 -2.78 6.30
N ALA A 50 -5.36 -3.17 7.42
CA ALA A 50 -4.94 -4.55 7.71
C ALA A 50 -6.06 -5.61 7.55
N THR A 51 -7.32 -5.17 7.46
CA THR A 51 -8.49 -6.06 7.28
C THR A 51 -8.93 -6.20 5.84
N SER A 52 -8.31 -5.49 4.91
CA SER A 52 -8.61 -5.57 3.47
C SER A 52 -8.51 -6.99 2.96
N TYR A 53 -9.41 -7.37 2.05
CA TYR A 53 -9.51 -8.74 1.52
C TYR A 53 -8.18 -9.25 0.95
N TYR A 54 -7.53 -8.46 0.12
CA TYR A 54 -6.24 -8.80 -0.50
C TYR A 54 -5.11 -8.95 0.53
N ALA A 55 -5.07 -8.09 1.57
CA ALA A 55 -4.09 -8.20 2.64
C ALA A 55 -4.27 -9.50 3.46
N ARG A 56 -5.52 -9.90 3.69
CA ARG A 56 -5.84 -11.17 4.35
C ARG A 56 -5.45 -12.37 3.49
N ARG A 57 -5.65 -12.30 2.18
CA ARG A 57 -5.21 -13.35 1.26
C ARG A 57 -3.70 -13.49 1.26
N ALA A 58 -2.98 -12.38 1.14
CA ALA A 58 -1.52 -12.39 1.19
C ALA A 58 -0.98 -13.00 2.49
N ALA A 59 -1.56 -12.65 3.65
CA ALA A 59 -1.16 -13.25 4.93
C ALA A 59 -1.45 -14.76 4.98
N LEU A 60 -2.56 -15.23 4.40
CA LEU A 60 -2.83 -16.66 4.28
C LEU A 60 -1.80 -17.38 3.40
N CYS A 61 -1.40 -16.74 2.28
CA CYS A 61 -0.39 -17.30 1.39
C CYS A 61 1.01 -17.30 2.04
N ALA A 62 1.33 -16.27 2.84
CA ALA A 62 2.55 -16.23 3.65
C ALA A 62 2.63 -17.40 4.64
N SER A 63 1.56 -17.64 5.39
CA SER A 63 1.48 -18.79 6.31
C SER A 63 1.63 -20.13 5.58
N ARG A 64 1.05 -20.29 4.40
CA ARG A 64 1.23 -21.51 3.58
C ARG A 64 2.67 -21.69 3.10
N ALA A 65 3.39 -20.58 2.90
CA ALA A 65 4.80 -20.59 2.55
C ALA A 65 5.73 -20.77 3.76
N GLY A 66 5.19 -20.89 4.99
CA GLY A 66 5.95 -21.07 6.22
C GLY A 66 6.65 -19.78 6.67
N ILE A 67 6.18 -18.60 6.27
CA ILE A 67 6.71 -17.31 6.70
C ILE A 67 5.68 -16.50 7.48
N ASP A 68 6.19 -15.65 8.36
CA ASP A 68 5.37 -14.75 9.15
C ASP A 68 4.84 -13.56 8.32
N SER A 69 3.81 -12.88 8.81
CA SER A 69 3.27 -11.72 8.10
C SER A 69 2.81 -10.62 9.05
N LEU A 70 3.12 -9.35 8.69
CA LEU A 70 2.56 -8.17 9.30
C LEU A 70 1.65 -7.46 8.30
N ARG A 71 0.35 -7.41 8.56
CA ARG A 71 -0.60 -6.56 7.85
C ARG A 71 -0.61 -5.19 8.53
N LEU A 72 0.12 -4.24 7.94
CA LEU A 72 0.29 -2.91 8.50
C LEU A 72 -0.99 -2.07 8.31
N ASN A 73 -1.39 -1.33 9.33
CA ASN A 73 -2.27 -0.18 9.16
C ASN A 73 -1.39 1.08 9.04
N LEU A 74 -1.47 1.76 7.91
CA LEU A 74 -0.93 3.10 7.79
C LEU A 74 -1.65 4.02 8.78
N ARG A 75 -1.03 5.11 9.22
CA ARG A 75 -1.59 5.99 10.26
C ARG A 75 -3.07 6.33 10.01
N GLY A 76 -3.89 6.15 11.02
CA GLY A 76 -5.33 6.39 10.96
C GLY A 76 -6.16 5.32 10.25
N ALA A 77 -5.57 4.37 9.54
CA ALA A 77 -6.32 3.37 8.78
C ALA A 77 -7.14 2.43 9.67
N ASP A 78 -6.76 2.22 10.90
CA ASP A 78 -7.50 1.43 11.91
C ASP A 78 -8.58 2.24 12.67
N ARG A 79 -8.74 3.55 12.37
CA ARG A 79 -9.67 4.51 13.00
C ARG A 79 -9.32 4.85 14.46
N SER A 80 -8.17 4.45 14.95
CA SER A 80 -7.72 4.79 16.32
C SER A 80 -6.74 5.97 16.37
N GLY A 81 -6.11 6.29 15.23
CA GLY A 81 -5.03 7.28 15.15
C GLY A 81 -5.46 8.74 15.27
N VAL A 82 -4.47 9.60 15.52
CA VAL A 82 -4.60 11.06 15.60
C VAL A 82 -4.20 11.75 14.28
N ASP A 83 -3.86 10.97 13.26
CA ASP A 83 -3.45 11.47 11.95
C ASP A 83 -3.87 10.52 10.82
N TYR A 84 -3.71 10.93 9.57
CA TYR A 84 -4.05 10.16 8.39
C TYR A 84 -2.91 10.16 7.35
N TYR A 85 -2.77 9.04 6.65
CA TYR A 85 -1.69 8.80 5.70
C TYR A 85 -1.91 9.47 4.34
N HIS A 86 -0.80 9.58 3.57
CA HIS A 86 -0.77 9.93 2.15
C HIS A 86 0.26 9.09 1.38
N ALA A 87 0.28 9.18 0.06
CA ALA A 87 1.08 8.29 -0.81
C ALA A 87 2.60 8.41 -0.66
N GLY A 88 3.09 9.53 -0.15
CA GLY A 88 4.52 9.77 0.02
C GLY A 88 5.06 9.49 1.42
N LEU A 89 4.21 9.06 2.36
CA LEU A 89 4.54 8.95 3.77
C LEU A 89 5.23 7.61 4.07
N THR A 90 6.52 7.54 3.84
CA THR A 90 7.32 6.31 4.03
C THR A 90 7.65 5.99 5.48
N ASP A 91 7.55 7.00 6.37
CA ASP A 91 7.92 6.90 7.78
C ASP A 91 7.12 5.83 8.53
N ASP A 92 5.85 5.61 8.14
CA ASP A 92 5.02 4.54 8.72
C ASP A 92 5.62 3.16 8.46
N LEU A 93 6.15 2.94 7.25
CA LEU A 93 6.81 1.69 6.89
C LEU A 93 8.17 1.58 7.60
N GLU A 94 8.94 2.65 7.63
CA GLU A 94 10.22 2.70 8.33
C GLU A 94 10.07 2.39 9.82
N ALA A 95 9.11 3.03 10.50
CA ALA A 95 8.81 2.75 11.90
C ALA A 95 8.34 1.30 12.13
N ALA A 96 7.57 0.74 11.19
CA ALA A 96 7.17 -0.65 11.29
C ALA A 96 8.36 -1.60 11.21
N LEU A 97 9.28 -1.38 10.28
CA LEU A 97 10.48 -2.22 10.11
C LEU A 97 11.46 -2.08 11.29
N GLY A 98 11.59 -0.89 11.87
CA GLY A 98 12.40 -0.61 13.05
C GLY A 98 11.75 -1.01 14.38
N SER A 99 10.55 -1.59 14.37
CA SER A 99 9.86 -1.97 15.62
C SER A 99 10.52 -3.19 16.28
N THR A 100 10.53 -3.23 17.60
CA THR A 100 11.07 -4.35 18.40
C THR A 100 10.49 -5.70 18.00
N ALA A 101 9.22 -5.74 17.60
CA ALA A 101 8.60 -6.98 17.15
C ALA A 101 9.20 -7.54 15.85
N LEU A 102 9.91 -6.72 15.07
CA LEU A 102 10.56 -7.13 13.83
C LEU A 102 12.09 -7.23 13.92
N GLU A 103 12.69 -6.96 15.07
CA GLU A 103 14.16 -7.02 15.25
C GLU A 103 14.75 -8.42 15.01
N GLY A 104 14.00 -9.47 15.34
CA GLY A 104 14.46 -10.86 15.20
C GLY A 104 14.43 -11.43 13.78
N TYR A 105 13.86 -10.73 12.81
CA TYR A 105 13.80 -11.23 11.42
C TYR A 105 15.05 -10.85 10.65
N GLU A 106 15.67 -11.82 9.98
CA GLU A 106 16.84 -11.63 9.11
C GLU A 106 16.43 -11.23 7.69
N ASN A 107 15.23 -11.62 7.26
CA ASN A 107 14.71 -11.38 5.93
C ASN A 107 13.33 -10.73 5.99
N ILE A 108 13.21 -9.56 5.37
CA ILE A 108 11.94 -8.83 5.25
C ILE A 108 11.56 -8.79 3.78
N LEU A 109 10.32 -9.18 3.50
CA LEU A 109 9.68 -9.04 2.19
C LEU A 109 8.64 -7.94 2.27
N LEU A 110 8.54 -7.09 1.23
CA LEU A 110 7.56 -6.01 1.20
C LEU A 110 6.51 -6.28 0.11
N LEU A 111 5.23 -6.25 0.48
CA LEU A 111 4.13 -6.42 -0.47
C LEU A 111 3.17 -5.25 -0.39
N GLY A 112 3.22 -4.37 -1.39
CA GLY A 112 2.39 -3.18 -1.49
C GLY A 112 1.26 -3.30 -2.49
N TYR A 113 0.05 -2.98 -2.08
CA TYR A 113 -1.14 -2.97 -2.93
C TYR A 113 -1.57 -1.55 -3.26
N SER A 114 -1.83 -1.25 -4.54
CA SER A 114 -2.34 0.05 -4.97
C SER A 114 -1.48 1.19 -4.42
N LEU A 115 -2.03 2.14 -3.70
CA LEU A 115 -1.29 3.25 -3.06
C LEU A 115 -0.17 2.77 -2.14
N GLY A 116 -0.38 1.67 -1.41
CA GLY A 116 0.66 1.06 -0.58
C GLY A 116 1.88 0.60 -1.38
N GLY A 117 1.67 0.19 -2.64
CA GLY A 117 2.75 -0.09 -3.57
C GLY A 117 3.54 1.16 -3.97
N ASN A 118 2.87 2.30 -4.21
CA ASN A 118 3.56 3.57 -4.48
C ASN A 118 4.44 3.99 -3.28
N MET A 119 3.91 3.93 -2.07
CA MET A 119 4.64 4.24 -0.85
C MET A 119 5.86 3.31 -0.69
N MET A 120 5.67 2.00 -0.87
CA MET A 120 6.73 1.00 -0.80
C MET A 120 7.83 1.24 -1.85
N LEU A 121 7.47 1.53 -3.11
CA LEU A 121 8.46 1.84 -4.16
C LEU A 121 9.27 3.08 -3.82
N ARG A 122 8.66 4.10 -3.23
CA ARG A 122 9.37 5.30 -2.75
C ARG A 122 10.30 4.98 -1.60
N TYR A 123 9.87 4.17 -0.65
CA TYR A 123 10.72 3.68 0.45
C TYR A 123 11.96 2.93 -0.09
N LEU A 124 11.76 2.02 -1.04
CA LEU A 124 12.84 1.25 -1.66
C LEU A 124 13.85 2.10 -2.46
N ALA A 125 13.41 3.24 -2.96
CA ALA A 125 14.26 4.17 -3.72
C ALA A 125 15.12 5.08 -2.82
N GLY A 126 14.85 5.09 -1.51
CA GLY A 126 15.61 5.81 -0.49
C GLY A 126 16.73 4.97 0.10
N GLN A 127 16.74 4.85 1.40
CA GLN A 127 17.68 4.00 2.16
C GLN A 127 16.89 2.90 2.90
N PRO A 128 16.45 1.86 2.19
CA PRO A 128 15.67 0.80 2.81
C PRO A 128 16.50 0.01 3.82
N ASP A 129 15.82 -0.54 4.83
CA ASP A 129 16.41 -1.47 5.79
C ASP A 129 17.16 -2.61 5.05
N ALA A 130 18.39 -2.88 5.46
CA ALA A 130 19.26 -3.87 4.81
C ALA A 130 18.70 -5.30 4.84
N ARG A 131 17.72 -5.58 5.71
CA ARG A 131 17.01 -6.86 5.78
C ARG A 131 15.96 -7.02 4.68
N VAL A 132 15.62 -5.96 3.93
CA VAL A 132 14.65 -6.05 2.83
C VAL A 132 15.29 -6.77 1.64
N ARG A 133 14.85 -8.01 1.40
CA ARG A 133 15.41 -8.90 0.37
C ARG A 133 14.71 -8.82 -0.97
N ALA A 134 13.39 -8.64 -0.95
CA ALA A 134 12.58 -8.54 -2.16
C ALA A 134 11.29 -7.76 -1.89
N ALA A 135 10.67 -7.26 -2.95
CA ALA A 135 9.41 -6.56 -2.86
C ALA A 135 8.47 -6.89 -4.03
N ALA A 136 7.17 -6.68 -3.83
CA ALA A 136 6.19 -6.75 -4.90
C ALA A 136 5.17 -5.61 -4.81
N ALA A 137 4.94 -4.92 -5.92
CA ALA A 137 3.95 -3.87 -6.08
C ALA A 137 2.81 -4.36 -6.98
N VAL A 138 1.59 -4.38 -6.46
CA VAL A 138 0.42 -4.95 -7.13
C VAL A 138 -0.61 -3.88 -7.44
N CYS A 139 -0.97 -3.71 -8.72
CA CYS A 139 -1.93 -2.72 -9.21
C CYS A 139 -1.63 -1.31 -8.69
N THR A 140 -0.37 -0.92 -8.75
CA THR A 140 0.16 0.29 -8.13
C THR A 140 0.12 1.48 -9.08
N PRO A 141 -0.48 2.62 -8.68
CA PRO A 141 -0.34 3.88 -9.41
C PRO A 141 1.10 4.40 -9.26
N ILE A 142 1.85 4.45 -10.35
CA ILE A 142 3.23 4.95 -10.36
C ILE A 142 3.26 6.48 -10.47
N ASP A 143 2.37 7.03 -11.29
CA ASP A 143 2.14 8.46 -11.43
C ASP A 143 0.74 8.78 -10.89
N LEU A 144 0.69 9.54 -9.79
CA LEU A 144 -0.57 9.77 -9.05
C LEU A 144 -1.53 10.69 -9.81
N LYS A 145 -1.01 11.71 -10.50
CA LYS A 145 -1.83 12.71 -11.18
C LYS A 145 -2.78 12.11 -12.23
N PRO A 146 -2.31 11.38 -13.27
CA PRO A 146 -3.20 10.78 -14.25
C PRO A 146 -4.13 9.74 -13.63
N ASN A 147 -3.72 9.04 -12.57
CA ASN A 147 -4.55 8.06 -11.88
C ASN A 147 -5.68 8.71 -11.08
N ALA A 148 -5.42 9.78 -10.31
CA ALA A 148 -6.45 10.53 -9.59
C ALA A 148 -7.51 11.07 -10.56
N ARG A 149 -7.07 11.68 -11.66
CA ARG A 149 -7.96 12.18 -12.71
C ARG A 149 -8.74 11.08 -13.42
N ALA A 150 -8.17 9.89 -13.59
CA ALA A 150 -8.87 8.75 -14.21
C ALA A 150 -10.00 8.23 -13.31
N ILE A 151 -9.77 8.12 -12.00
CA ILE A 151 -10.77 7.72 -11.00
C ILE A 151 -11.89 8.77 -10.91
N ASP A 152 -11.58 10.05 -11.11
CA ASP A 152 -12.55 11.16 -11.05
C ASP A 152 -13.44 11.25 -12.28
N ARG A 153 -13.15 10.53 -13.36
CA ARG A 153 -14.04 10.42 -14.52
C ARG A 153 -15.33 9.68 -14.19
N PRO A 154 -16.41 9.86 -14.96
CA PRO A 154 -17.70 9.20 -14.72
C PRO A 154 -17.62 7.66 -14.59
N ARG A 155 -16.71 7.02 -15.34
CA ARG A 155 -16.50 5.56 -15.28
C ARG A 155 -15.94 5.09 -13.94
N GLY A 156 -15.21 5.95 -13.20
CA GLY A 156 -14.62 5.67 -11.90
C GLY A 156 -15.57 5.86 -10.71
N VAL A 157 -16.80 6.30 -10.91
CA VAL A 157 -17.70 6.77 -9.84
C VAL A 157 -17.91 5.77 -8.70
N LEU A 158 -18.06 4.48 -8.99
CA LEU A 158 -18.27 3.45 -7.96
C LEU A 158 -17.01 3.26 -7.10
N TYR A 159 -15.86 3.17 -7.73
CA TYR A 159 -14.58 3.03 -7.05
C TYR A 159 -14.23 4.28 -6.25
N ARG A 160 -14.39 5.45 -6.85
CA ARG A 160 -14.21 6.74 -6.18
C ARG A 160 -15.06 6.86 -4.92
N ARG A 161 -16.34 6.54 -5.00
CA ARG A 161 -17.24 6.54 -3.83
C ARG A 161 -16.77 5.60 -2.73
N HIS A 162 -16.32 4.40 -3.10
CA HIS A 162 -15.79 3.43 -2.15
C HIS A 162 -14.53 3.96 -1.45
N VAL A 163 -13.56 4.47 -2.22
CA VAL A 163 -12.31 5.04 -1.68
C VAL A 163 -12.61 6.24 -0.78
N LEU A 164 -13.39 7.21 -1.27
CA LEU A 164 -13.74 8.40 -0.48
C LEU A 164 -14.52 8.06 0.78
N ALA A 165 -15.36 7.03 0.78
CA ALA A 165 -16.05 6.59 1.99
C ALA A 165 -15.06 6.14 3.07
N GLY A 166 -14.03 5.35 2.71
CA GLY A 166 -12.97 4.94 3.61
C GLY A 166 -12.13 6.11 4.14
N LEU A 167 -11.76 7.05 3.25
CA LEU A 167 -10.99 8.24 3.62
C LEU A 167 -11.77 9.18 4.56
N LYS A 168 -13.04 9.45 4.24
CA LYS A 168 -13.92 10.27 5.08
C LYS A 168 -14.17 9.64 6.45
N ASP A 169 -14.20 8.32 6.52
CA ASP A 169 -14.33 7.61 7.78
C ASP A 169 -13.06 7.74 8.65
N ILE A 170 -11.88 7.56 8.07
CA ILE A 170 -10.60 7.84 8.72
C ILE A 170 -10.58 9.30 9.22
N TYR A 171 -10.85 10.24 8.34
CA TYR A 171 -10.83 11.68 8.64
C TYR A 171 -11.74 12.06 9.81
N ARG A 172 -12.97 11.52 9.83
CA ARG A 172 -13.94 11.77 10.89
C ARG A 172 -13.41 11.28 12.25
N ASN A 173 -12.75 10.13 12.27
CA ASN A 173 -12.14 9.59 13.47
C ASN A 173 -10.94 10.41 13.96
N VAL A 174 -10.12 10.93 13.05
CA VAL A 174 -9.02 11.85 13.39
C VAL A 174 -9.59 13.17 13.91
N ALA A 175 -10.58 13.75 13.24
CA ALA A 175 -11.22 15.01 13.64
C ALA A 175 -11.89 14.95 15.03
N ALA A 176 -12.26 13.77 15.49
CA ALA A 176 -12.77 13.58 16.85
C ALA A 176 -11.67 13.67 17.94
N ARG A 177 -10.39 13.64 17.55
CA ARG A 177 -9.23 13.58 18.45
C ARG A 177 -8.31 14.79 18.35
N ARG A 178 -8.34 15.49 17.22
CA ARG A 178 -7.52 16.68 16.99
C ARG A 178 -8.16 17.61 15.97
N GLU A 179 -7.62 18.83 15.91
CA GLU A 179 -7.96 19.80 14.87
C GLU A 179 -7.51 19.31 13.49
N VAL A 180 -8.35 19.52 12.49
CA VAL A 180 -8.16 19.12 11.10
C VAL A 180 -8.33 20.31 10.15
N PRO A 181 -7.69 20.31 8.97
CA PRO A 181 -7.69 21.46 8.06
C PRO A 181 -9.09 21.89 7.58
N LEU A 182 -10.02 20.96 7.47
CA LEU A 182 -11.35 21.19 6.92
C LEU A 182 -12.43 20.67 7.89
N PRO A 183 -13.50 21.42 8.20
CA PRO A 183 -14.59 20.91 8.99
C PRO A 183 -15.15 19.60 8.42
N VAL A 184 -15.45 18.63 9.29
CA VAL A 184 -15.97 17.30 8.89
C VAL A 184 -17.17 17.39 7.96
N ARG A 185 -18.08 18.36 8.21
CA ARG A 185 -19.22 18.63 7.35
C ARG A 185 -18.81 18.91 5.90
N ASP A 186 -17.76 19.70 5.70
CA ASP A 186 -17.30 20.11 4.37
C ASP A 186 -16.46 18.99 3.72
N ALA A 187 -15.63 18.30 4.49
CA ALA A 187 -14.93 17.08 4.04
C ALA A 187 -15.91 15.99 3.57
N SER A 188 -17.07 15.86 4.23
CA SER A 188 -18.10 14.89 3.84
C SER A 188 -18.72 15.15 2.47
N ARG A 189 -18.67 16.39 1.98
CA ARG A 189 -19.22 16.82 0.67
C ARG A 189 -18.24 16.64 -0.49
N ILE A 190 -16.98 16.38 -0.21
CA ILE A 190 -15.98 16.11 -1.25
C ILE A 190 -16.41 14.87 -2.04
N ASP A 191 -16.39 14.95 -3.36
CA ASP A 191 -16.83 13.87 -4.24
C ASP A 191 -15.80 13.47 -5.31
N THR A 192 -14.60 14.09 -5.30
CA THR A 192 -13.47 13.73 -6.17
C THR A 192 -12.20 13.50 -5.36
N ILE A 193 -11.26 12.70 -5.91
CA ILE A 193 -9.94 12.48 -5.33
C ILE A 193 -9.12 13.76 -5.38
N GLU A 194 -9.19 14.51 -6.49
CA GLU A 194 -8.50 15.79 -6.62
C GLU A 194 -8.91 16.79 -5.53
N GLN A 195 -10.22 16.94 -5.25
CA GLN A 195 -10.68 17.80 -4.16
C GLN A 195 -10.22 17.32 -2.78
N TRP A 196 -10.16 15.99 -2.58
CA TRP A 196 -9.65 15.42 -1.34
C TRP A 196 -8.18 15.76 -1.14
N ASP A 197 -7.37 15.53 -2.17
CA ASP A 197 -5.94 15.81 -2.12
C ASP A 197 -5.67 17.31 -1.94
N GLU A 198 -6.42 18.17 -2.64
CA GLU A 198 -6.30 19.62 -2.56
C GLU A 198 -6.67 20.19 -1.19
N ARG A 199 -7.79 19.73 -0.60
CA ARG A 199 -8.41 20.37 0.56
C ARG A 199 -8.11 19.66 1.88
N VAL A 200 -7.65 18.41 1.84
CA VAL A 200 -7.40 17.59 3.03
C VAL A 200 -5.93 17.20 3.12
N ILE A 201 -5.37 16.57 2.08
CA ILE A 201 -4.00 16.07 2.12
C ILE A 201 -2.99 17.22 2.07
N ALA A 202 -3.09 18.08 1.06
CA ALA A 202 -2.11 19.14 0.85
C ALA A 202 -1.98 20.08 2.06
N PRO A 203 -3.05 20.63 2.65
CA PRO A 203 -2.93 21.52 3.79
C PRO A 203 -2.37 20.84 5.05
N ARG A 204 -2.70 19.54 5.28
CA ARG A 204 -2.23 18.82 6.45
C ARG A 204 -0.74 18.50 6.38
N HIS A 205 -0.24 18.19 5.19
CA HIS A 205 1.11 17.68 4.98
C HIS A 205 2.06 18.70 4.33
N GLY A 206 1.64 19.97 4.23
CA GLY A 206 2.50 21.09 3.81
C GLY A 206 2.77 21.17 2.31
N PHE A 207 1.92 20.55 1.48
CA PHE A 207 2.00 20.69 0.02
C PHE A 207 1.26 21.95 -0.43
N ALA A 208 1.72 22.58 -1.52
CA ALA A 208 1.11 23.77 -2.08
C ALA A 208 -0.28 23.52 -2.71
N GLY A 209 -0.64 22.26 -2.95
CA GLY A 209 -1.90 21.80 -3.50
C GLY A 209 -1.80 20.37 -4.01
N ALA A 210 -2.87 19.84 -4.63
CA ALA A 210 -2.91 18.47 -5.14
C ALA A 210 -1.84 18.20 -6.22
N GLU A 211 -1.60 19.15 -7.12
CA GLU A 211 -0.58 19.03 -8.17
C GLU A 211 0.82 18.88 -7.58
N ASP A 212 1.15 19.70 -6.57
CA ASP A 212 2.43 19.64 -5.88
C ASP A 212 2.57 18.33 -5.08
N TYR A 213 1.51 17.92 -4.39
CA TYR A 213 1.46 16.64 -3.69
C TYR A 213 1.76 15.47 -4.64
N TRP A 214 1.07 15.38 -5.78
CA TRP A 214 1.29 14.32 -6.75
C TRP A 214 2.69 14.36 -7.34
N ALA A 215 3.20 15.54 -7.68
CA ALA A 215 4.54 15.70 -8.24
C ALA A 215 5.63 15.22 -7.26
N GLN A 216 5.48 15.53 -5.97
CA GLN A 216 6.47 15.16 -4.96
C GLN A 216 6.35 13.68 -4.52
N THR A 217 5.15 13.07 -4.61
CA THR A 217 4.89 11.76 -3.99
C THR A 217 4.65 10.62 -4.98
N SER A 218 4.67 10.87 -6.28
CA SER A 218 4.64 9.82 -7.30
C SER A 218 5.92 9.00 -7.31
N ALA A 219 5.80 7.67 -7.41
CA ALA A 219 6.95 6.77 -7.48
C ALA A 219 7.72 6.86 -8.80
N CYS A 220 7.08 7.34 -9.89
CA CYS A 220 7.69 7.46 -11.22
C CYS A 220 9.02 8.23 -11.20
N ASN A 221 9.16 9.21 -10.31
CA ASN A 221 10.34 10.05 -10.22
C ASN A 221 11.56 9.34 -9.60
N VAL A 222 11.36 8.19 -8.95
CA VAL A 222 12.39 7.53 -8.13
C VAL A 222 12.64 6.08 -8.50
N LEU A 223 11.92 5.50 -9.47
CA LEU A 223 12.04 4.09 -9.85
C LEU A 223 13.47 3.67 -10.21
N GLY A 224 14.25 4.58 -10.80
CA GLY A 224 15.65 4.33 -11.18
C GLY A 224 16.59 4.07 -10.00
N ASN A 225 16.20 4.48 -8.80
CA ASN A 225 16.98 4.34 -7.57
C ASN A 225 16.69 3.04 -6.82
N ILE A 226 15.73 2.23 -7.28
CA ILE A 226 15.39 0.96 -6.63
C ILE A 226 16.45 -0.09 -6.97
N HIS A 227 17.11 -0.63 -5.96
CA HIS A 227 18.12 -1.68 -6.10
C HIS A 227 17.62 -3.05 -5.61
N THR A 228 16.65 -3.07 -4.71
CA THR A 228 16.02 -4.29 -4.20
C THR A 228 15.29 -5.02 -5.34
N PRO A 229 15.44 -6.35 -5.48
CA PRO A 229 14.64 -7.15 -6.40
C PRO A 229 13.15 -6.86 -6.22
N THR A 230 12.51 -6.34 -7.25
CA THR A 230 11.12 -5.87 -7.14
C THR A 230 10.28 -6.37 -8.30
N LEU A 231 9.18 -7.05 -7.97
CA LEU A 231 8.15 -7.49 -8.91
C LEU A 231 7.05 -6.44 -9.02
N PHE A 232 6.69 -6.06 -10.22
CA PHE A 232 5.54 -5.19 -10.49
C PHE A 232 4.46 -5.99 -11.24
N VAL A 233 3.29 -6.13 -10.63
CA VAL A 233 2.14 -6.83 -11.21
C VAL A 233 1.02 -5.85 -11.50
N ALA A 234 0.59 -5.77 -12.75
CA ALA A 234 -0.54 -4.97 -13.20
C ALA A 234 -1.49 -5.79 -14.07
N THR A 235 -2.68 -5.28 -14.31
CA THR A 235 -3.62 -5.86 -15.26
C THR A 235 -4.14 -4.80 -16.23
N GLU A 236 -4.36 -5.19 -17.47
CA GLU A 236 -4.93 -4.31 -18.51
C GLU A 236 -6.37 -3.89 -18.19
N ARG A 237 -7.05 -4.67 -17.35
CA ARG A 237 -8.45 -4.45 -16.97
C ARG A 237 -8.63 -3.81 -15.60
N ASP A 238 -7.56 -3.18 -15.05
CA ASP A 238 -7.70 -2.45 -13.78
C ASP A 238 -8.59 -1.22 -13.96
N PRO A 239 -9.75 -1.15 -13.29
CA PRO A 239 -10.67 -0.02 -13.44
C PRO A 239 -10.26 1.22 -12.64
N MET A 240 -9.27 1.10 -11.76
CA MET A 240 -8.79 2.18 -10.89
C MET A 240 -7.42 2.70 -11.30
N VAL A 241 -6.52 1.80 -11.71
CA VAL A 241 -5.16 2.13 -12.16
C VAL A 241 -5.03 1.75 -13.63
N GLY A 242 -5.33 2.69 -14.51
CA GLY A 242 -5.28 2.44 -15.95
C GLY A 242 -3.88 2.06 -16.41
N ILE A 243 -3.74 0.96 -17.14
CA ILE A 243 -2.43 0.48 -17.63
C ILE A 243 -1.69 1.55 -18.44
N ASP A 244 -2.39 2.43 -19.13
CA ASP A 244 -1.81 3.51 -19.92
C ASP A 244 -1.10 4.58 -19.06
N THR A 245 -1.50 4.71 -17.77
CA THR A 245 -0.85 5.61 -16.82
C THR A 245 0.41 5.01 -16.20
N VAL A 246 0.59 3.70 -16.31
CA VAL A 246 1.67 2.93 -15.69
C VAL A 246 2.70 2.48 -16.74
N ARG A 247 2.25 2.04 -17.91
CA ARG A 247 3.09 1.47 -18.98
C ARG A 247 4.30 2.34 -19.38
N PRO A 248 4.18 3.67 -19.56
CA PRO A 248 5.32 4.51 -19.93
C PRO A 248 6.48 4.43 -18.92
N TRP A 249 6.15 4.37 -17.63
CA TRP A 249 7.13 4.30 -16.57
C TRP A 249 7.77 2.92 -16.44
N LEU A 250 6.97 1.86 -16.63
CA LEU A 250 7.46 0.49 -16.58
C LEU A 250 8.43 0.18 -17.72
N GLN A 251 8.28 0.79 -18.89
CA GLN A 251 9.20 0.59 -20.02
C GLN A 251 10.63 1.01 -19.66
N ASN A 252 10.78 2.05 -18.86
CA ASN A 252 12.07 2.62 -18.47
C ASN A 252 12.62 2.04 -17.15
N ALA A 253 11.80 1.32 -16.37
CA ALA A 253 12.19 0.72 -15.09
C ALA A 253 12.85 -0.65 -15.30
N THR A 254 14.08 -0.66 -15.82
CA THR A 254 14.80 -1.90 -16.22
C THR A 254 15.13 -2.84 -15.06
N ARG A 255 15.10 -2.34 -13.83
CA ARG A 255 15.38 -3.12 -12.60
C ARG A 255 14.15 -3.78 -12.00
N LEU A 256 12.95 -3.44 -12.48
CA LEU A 256 11.72 -4.08 -12.05
C LEU A 256 11.39 -5.28 -12.94
N ARG A 257 11.15 -6.44 -12.34
CA ARG A 257 10.46 -7.53 -13.05
C ARG A 257 9.00 -7.14 -13.24
N ARG A 258 8.51 -7.14 -14.46
CA ARG A 258 7.19 -6.59 -14.82
C ARG A 258 6.30 -7.68 -15.36
N ILE A 259 5.10 -7.79 -14.80
CA ILE A 259 4.04 -8.67 -15.29
C ILE A 259 2.78 -7.84 -15.51
N VAL A 260 2.29 -7.86 -16.74
CA VAL A 260 1.01 -7.24 -17.10
C VAL A 260 0.10 -8.36 -17.59
N THR A 261 -0.98 -8.59 -16.86
CA THR A 261 -1.95 -9.64 -17.19
C THR A 261 -3.11 -9.07 -18.02
N SER A 262 -3.70 -9.88 -18.89
CA SER A 262 -4.91 -9.52 -19.66
C SER A 262 -6.20 -9.70 -18.86
N GLU A 263 -6.15 -10.38 -17.73
CA GLU A 263 -7.28 -10.68 -16.86
C GLU A 263 -7.03 -10.16 -15.44
N GLY A 264 -8.10 -10.06 -14.65
CA GLY A 264 -8.07 -9.53 -13.30
C GLY A 264 -8.74 -8.17 -13.24
N GLY A 265 -8.71 -7.57 -12.06
CA GLY A 265 -9.21 -6.23 -11.76
C GLY A 265 -8.32 -5.57 -10.73
N HIS A 266 -8.77 -4.46 -10.13
CA HIS A 266 -7.97 -3.79 -9.11
C HIS A 266 -7.73 -4.69 -7.89
N VAL A 267 -6.48 -5.09 -7.68
CA VAL A 267 -5.99 -5.97 -6.58
C VAL A 267 -6.74 -7.31 -6.43
N GLY A 268 -7.44 -7.73 -7.49
CA GLY A 268 -8.22 -8.98 -7.51
C GLY A 268 -7.99 -9.75 -8.80
N PHE A 269 -7.59 -11.02 -8.69
CA PHE A 269 -7.21 -11.88 -9.80
C PHE A 269 -7.99 -13.19 -9.78
N PRO A 270 -8.19 -13.85 -10.95
CA PRO A 270 -8.71 -15.20 -11.01
C PRO A 270 -7.86 -16.19 -10.20
N GLN A 271 -8.52 -17.12 -9.52
CA GLN A 271 -7.82 -18.05 -8.61
C GLN A 271 -6.76 -18.93 -9.28
N LYS A 272 -6.93 -19.22 -10.57
CA LYS A 272 -6.04 -20.12 -11.35
C LYS A 272 -5.16 -19.33 -12.33
N MET A 273 -5.01 -18.02 -12.13
CA MET A 273 -4.15 -17.22 -13.00
C MET A 273 -2.70 -17.60 -12.81
N ASP A 274 -2.01 -17.87 -13.92
CA ASP A 274 -0.56 -18.07 -13.94
C ASP A 274 0.13 -16.76 -14.33
N LEU A 275 1.04 -16.32 -13.48
CA LEU A 275 1.90 -15.14 -13.74
C LEU A 275 3.15 -15.48 -14.56
N GLY A 276 3.37 -16.74 -14.90
CA GLY A 276 4.58 -17.18 -15.59
C GLY A 276 5.85 -17.11 -14.72
N LEU A 277 5.67 -17.23 -13.40
CA LEU A 277 6.80 -17.20 -12.44
C LEU A 277 7.36 -18.61 -12.15
N GLY A 278 6.82 -19.65 -12.78
CA GLY A 278 7.26 -21.03 -12.58
C GLY A 278 6.77 -21.66 -11.27
N THR A 279 5.86 -21.00 -10.56
CA THR A 279 5.27 -21.44 -9.29
C THR A 279 3.77 -21.57 -9.43
N GLY A 280 3.14 -22.45 -8.66
CA GLY A 280 1.69 -22.67 -8.70
C GLY A 280 0.92 -21.86 -7.67
N GLY A 281 -0.40 -22.07 -7.61
CA GLY A 281 -1.28 -21.45 -6.63
C GLY A 281 -1.98 -20.19 -7.12
N THR A 282 -2.45 -19.36 -6.22
CA THR A 282 -3.06 -18.08 -6.52
C THR A 282 -1.98 -17.03 -6.88
N VAL A 283 -2.40 -15.88 -7.38
CA VAL A 283 -1.45 -14.77 -7.70
C VAL A 283 -0.62 -14.39 -6.47
N GLU A 284 -1.24 -14.34 -5.29
CA GLU A 284 -0.52 -14.03 -4.05
C GLU A 284 0.46 -15.16 -3.64
N ASP A 285 0.10 -16.44 -3.85
CA ASP A 285 1.04 -17.55 -3.62
C ASP A 285 2.27 -17.42 -4.53
N GLN A 286 2.06 -17.15 -5.83
CA GLN A 286 3.13 -16.99 -6.82
C GLN A 286 4.02 -15.78 -6.50
N ILE A 287 3.44 -14.64 -6.08
CA ILE A 287 4.20 -13.44 -5.67
C ILE A 287 5.09 -13.75 -4.46
N ILE A 288 4.55 -14.38 -3.43
CA ILE A 288 5.30 -14.72 -2.22
C ILE A 288 6.43 -15.69 -2.54
N GLN A 289 6.16 -16.74 -3.33
CA GLN A 289 7.19 -17.67 -3.76
C GLN A 289 8.31 -16.99 -4.57
N TRP A 290 7.96 -16.05 -5.45
CA TRP A 290 8.96 -15.28 -6.19
C TRP A 290 9.78 -14.39 -5.24
N MET A 291 9.18 -13.74 -4.24
CA MET A 291 9.92 -12.91 -3.29
C MET A 291 10.88 -13.71 -2.41
N LEU A 292 10.58 -14.98 -2.14
CA LEU A 292 11.48 -15.88 -1.38
C LEU A 292 12.71 -16.29 -2.20
N ALA A 293 12.62 -16.33 -3.54
CA ALA A 293 13.71 -16.66 -4.44
C ALA A 293 13.63 -15.79 -5.72
N PRO A 294 13.94 -14.50 -5.62
CA PRO A 294 13.79 -13.56 -6.74
C PRO A 294 14.76 -13.87 -7.88
N THR A 295 14.18 -14.03 -9.10
CA THR A 295 14.91 -14.38 -10.34
C THR A 295 14.79 -13.26 -11.38
#